data_53e6e0050c881ff4cd9dbab378b91aa4
#
_entry.id   53e6e0050c881ff4cd9dbab378b91aa4
#
_cell.length_a   1.000
_cell.length_b   1.000
_cell.length_c   1.000
_cell.angle_alpha   90.00
_cell.angle_beta   90.00
_cell.angle_gamma   90.00
#
_symmetry.space_group_name_H-M   'P 1'
#
loop_
_entity.id
_entity.type
_entity.pdbx_description
1 polymer ?
#
loop_
_entity_poly.entity_id
_entity_poly.type
_entity_poly.pdbx_seq_one_letter_code
_entity_poly.pdbx_strand_id
1 'polypeptide(L)'
;MNTILLTGHSAGAQFTYLYSATNTVEYSLNDINLLYGIANSSSYLYLNAVREIDSNYSIPTDCNNYNDWPFGLDNRNEYASNISPSEISTQLIQRNVNYFNGVLDTTAYSYGCKYTLQGANRLDTGQRHFNHLNYYFPDHNHSFNMVPAASHDNREIYLSMQFINLVEQYFQ
;
A
#
# COMPACT_ATOMS: atom_id res chain seq x y z
N MET A 1 6.27 -25.78 4.90
CA MET A 1 5.67 -24.43 4.99
C MET A 1 5.95 -23.75 3.66
N ASN A 2 4.92 -23.43 2.91
CA ASN A 2 5.06 -22.89 1.55
C ASN A 2 4.57 -21.44 1.44
N THR A 3 4.49 -20.75 2.58
CA THR A 3 4.01 -19.36 2.63
C THR A 3 4.93 -18.50 3.48
N ILE A 4 5.20 -17.29 3.01
CA ILE A 4 5.92 -16.24 3.74
C ILE A 4 5.00 -15.01 3.79
N LEU A 5 4.76 -14.47 4.98
CA LEU A 5 4.11 -13.19 5.17
C LEU A 5 5.16 -12.12 5.53
N LEU A 6 5.40 -11.19 4.63
CA LEU A 6 6.20 -10.01 4.90
C LEU A 6 5.27 -8.87 5.33
N THR A 7 5.47 -8.34 6.52
CA THR A 7 4.59 -7.28 7.04
C THR A 7 5.38 -6.12 7.62
N GLY A 8 4.77 -4.94 7.61
CA GLY A 8 5.31 -3.73 8.20
C GLY A 8 4.22 -2.81 8.73
N HIS A 9 4.55 -2.00 9.74
CA HIS A 9 3.66 -1.00 10.32
C HIS A 9 4.25 0.40 10.14
N SER A 10 3.40 1.40 9.86
CA SER A 10 3.79 2.81 9.69
C SER A 10 4.85 2.99 8.59
N ALA A 11 6.05 3.48 8.92
CA ALA A 11 7.18 3.57 7.97
C ALA A 11 7.60 2.19 7.42
N GLY A 12 7.52 1.14 8.24
CA GLY A 12 7.72 -0.24 7.79
C GLY A 12 6.67 -0.68 6.79
N ALA A 13 5.43 -0.23 6.91
CA ALA A 13 4.38 -0.47 5.94
C ALA A 13 4.67 0.19 4.58
N GLN A 14 5.14 1.43 4.58
CA GLN A 14 5.59 2.10 3.36
C GLN A 14 6.70 1.31 2.66
N PHE A 15 7.71 0.88 3.43
CA PHE A 15 8.81 0.08 2.89
C PHE A 15 8.30 -1.26 2.33
N THR A 16 7.48 -1.99 3.08
CA THR A 16 6.94 -3.28 2.65
C THR A 16 6.09 -3.14 1.39
N TYR A 17 5.30 -2.07 1.28
CA TYR A 17 4.50 -1.80 0.08
C TYR A 17 5.37 -1.48 -1.14
N LEU A 18 6.39 -0.62 -0.99
CA LEU A 18 7.33 -0.32 -2.07
C LEU A 18 8.14 -1.56 -2.47
N TYR A 19 8.54 -2.37 -1.49
CA TYR A 19 9.19 -3.65 -1.75
C TYR A 19 8.27 -4.62 -2.50
N SER A 20 6.98 -4.69 -2.13
CA SER A 20 6.02 -5.49 -2.89
C SER A 20 5.84 -5.00 -4.33
N ALA A 21 6.09 -3.74 -4.62
CA ALA A 21 6.03 -3.19 -5.98
C ALA A 21 7.29 -3.46 -6.81
N THR A 22 8.47 -3.60 -6.19
CA THR A 22 9.76 -3.51 -6.91
C THR A 22 10.68 -4.71 -6.77
N ASN A 23 10.47 -5.62 -5.80
CA ASN A 23 11.35 -6.78 -5.67
C ASN A 23 11.12 -7.79 -6.81
N THR A 24 12.20 -8.49 -7.15
CA THR A 24 12.18 -9.58 -8.15
C THR A 24 12.37 -10.96 -7.52
N VAL A 25 12.45 -11.02 -6.19
CA VAL A 25 12.71 -12.26 -5.43
C VAL A 25 11.61 -13.28 -5.65
N GLU A 26 10.36 -12.84 -5.79
CA GLU A 26 9.21 -13.73 -6.02
C GLU A 26 9.37 -14.63 -7.25
N TYR A 27 10.04 -14.14 -8.30
CA TYR A 27 10.30 -14.92 -9.51
C TYR A 27 11.28 -16.10 -9.30
N SER A 28 12.04 -16.07 -8.21
CA SER A 28 12.97 -17.13 -7.83
C SER A 28 12.44 -18.07 -6.74
N LEU A 29 11.27 -17.76 -6.17
CA LEU A 29 10.64 -18.56 -5.11
C LEU A 29 9.74 -19.63 -5.72
N ASN A 30 10.30 -20.78 -6.03
CA ASN A 30 9.54 -21.92 -6.49
C ASN A 30 8.69 -22.49 -5.35
N ASP A 31 7.39 -22.67 -5.58
CA ASP A 31 6.43 -23.27 -4.64
C ASP A 31 6.28 -22.52 -3.29
N ILE A 32 6.69 -21.24 -3.23
CA ILE A 32 6.50 -20.38 -2.06
C ILE A 32 5.53 -19.26 -2.40
N ASN A 33 4.46 -19.16 -1.63
CA ASN A 33 3.49 -18.07 -1.71
C ASN A 33 3.97 -16.90 -0.84
N LEU A 34 4.19 -15.74 -1.45
CA LEU A 34 4.60 -14.53 -0.74
C LEU A 34 3.42 -13.58 -0.58
N LEU A 35 3.11 -13.27 0.67
CA LEU A 35 2.04 -12.33 1.08
C LEU A 35 2.64 -11.07 1.65
N TYR A 36 1.97 -9.94 1.42
CA TYR A 36 2.38 -8.64 1.97
C TYR A 36 1.28 -8.09 2.88
N GLY A 37 1.66 -7.74 4.12
CA GLY A 37 0.79 -7.12 5.12
C GLY A 37 1.19 -5.66 5.35
N ILE A 38 0.31 -4.72 5.00
CA ILE A 38 0.57 -3.27 5.03
C ILE A 38 -0.28 -2.64 6.12
N ALA A 39 0.31 -2.32 7.27
CA ALA A 39 -0.40 -1.84 8.44
C ALA A 39 -0.21 -0.32 8.65
N ASN A 40 -1.29 0.45 8.65
CA ASN A 40 -1.31 1.89 8.96
C ASN A 40 -0.25 2.71 8.20
N SER A 41 -0.13 2.49 6.89
CA SER A 41 0.80 3.25 6.05
C SER A 41 0.35 4.71 5.93
N SER A 42 1.30 5.65 5.91
CA SER A 42 1.01 7.08 5.70
C SER A 42 1.11 7.52 4.24
N SER A 43 1.58 6.66 3.35
CA SER A 43 1.59 6.90 1.90
C SER A 43 1.67 5.59 1.12
N TYR A 44 1.24 5.65 -0.13
CA TYR A 44 1.25 4.53 -1.07
C TYR A 44 1.83 4.98 -2.41
N LEU A 45 2.36 4.02 -3.16
CA LEU A 45 2.75 4.19 -4.55
C LEU A 45 1.51 4.15 -5.44
N TYR A 46 1.25 5.21 -6.18
CA TYR A 46 0.22 5.25 -7.22
C TYR A 46 0.82 4.82 -8.56
N LEU A 47 0.10 3.99 -9.29
CA LEU A 47 0.54 3.43 -10.58
C LEU A 47 0.23 4.34 -11.79
N ASN A 48 -0.43 5.47 -11.55
CA ASN A 48 -0.66 6.53 -12.52
C ASN A 48 -0.60 7.92 -11.85
N ALA A 49 -0.69 8.97 -12.67
CA ALA A 49 -0.59 10.35 -12.18
C ALA A 49 -1.88 10.91 -11.57
N VAL A 50 -2.99 10.14 -11.57
CA VAL A 50 -4.29 10.61 -11.11
C VAL A 50 -4.41 10.48 -9.58
N ARG A 51 -5.04 11.46 -8.95
CA ARG A 51 -5.39 11.44 -7.52
C ARG A 51 -6.86 11.80 -7.33
N GLU A 52 -7.44 11.39 -6.22
CA GLU A 52 -8.76 11.84 -5.81
C GLU A 52 -8.67 13.25 -5.22
N ILE A 53 -9.29 14.23 -5.88
CA ILE A 53 -9.38 15.62 -5.45
C ILE A 53 -10.87 16.00 -5.45
N ASP A 54 -11.38 16.45 -4.30
CA ASP A 54 -12.79 16.84 -4.14
C ASP A 54 -13.77 15.78 -4.67
N SER A 55 -13.52 14.51 -4.31
CA SER A 55 -14.30 13.34 -4.73
C SER A 55 -14.28 13.07 -6.26
N ASN A 56 -13.36 13.65 -6.99
CA ASN A 56 -13.13 13.40 -8.41
C ASN A 56 -11.70 12.94 -8.68
N TYR A 57 -11.53 12.11 -9.68
CA TYR A 57 -10.19 11.69 -10.11
C TYR A 57 -9.63 12.67 -11.14
N SER A 58 -8.52 13.31 -10.80
CA SER A 58 -7.86 14.29 -11.67
C SER A 58 -6.34 14.33 -11.46
N ILE A 59 -5.63 15.00 -12.38
CA ILE A 59 -4.19 15.25 -12.25
C ILE A 59 -4.00 16.49 -11.36
N PRO A 60 -3.30 16.38 -10.22
CA PRO A 60 -3.01 17.52 -9.35
C PRO A 60 -2.19 18.61 -10.04
N THR A 61 -2.53 19.87 -9.80
CA THR A 61 -1.82 21.05 -10.34
C THR A 61 -1.05 21.83 -9.29
N ASP A 62 -1.43 21.69 -8.01
CA ASP A 62 -0.96 22.54 -6.92
C ASP A 62 0.08 21.86 -6.00
N CYS A 63 0.62 20.72 -6.42
CA CYS A 63 1.65 20.00 -5.68
C CYS A 63 2.74 19.50 -6.61
N ASN A 64 3.85 20.22 -6.69
CA ASN A 64 4.96 19.85 -7.54
C ASN A 64 5.55 18.49 -7.14
N ASN A 65 5.94 17.70 -8.15
CA ASN A 65 6.62 16.43 -7.96
C ASN A 65 5.81 15.41 -7.10
N TYR A 66 4.47 15.55 -7.07
CA TYR A 66 3.61 14.64 -6.30
C TYR A 66 3.64 13.19 -6.80
N ASN A 67 4.02 13.00 -8.08
CA ASN A 67 4.11 11.69 -8.71
C ASN A 67 5.54 11.12 -8.72
N ASP A 68 6.50 11.83 -8.09
CA ASP A 68 7.84 11.29 -7.87
C ASP A 68 7.81 10.10 -6.91
N TRP A 69 8.73 9.19 -7.10
CA TRP A 69 9.01 8.12 -6.15
C TRP A 69 9.25 8.68 -4.73
N PRO A 70 8.67 8.10 -3.68
CA PRO A 70 7.91 6.85 -3.62
C PRO A 70 6.38 7.01 -3.73
N PHE A 71 5.87 8.18 -4.13
CA PHE A 71 4.43 8.47 -4.20
C PHE A 71 3.80 8.12 -5.55
N GLY A 72 4.63 8.00 -6.58
CA GLY A 72 4.29 7.64 -7.96
C GLY A 72 5.51 7.09 -8.69
N LEU A 73 5.40 6.96 -10.00
CA LEU A 73 6.38 6.25 -10.83
C LEU A 73 7.43 7.16 -11.49
N ASP A 74 7.38 8.48 -11.24
CA ASP A 74 8.37 9.41 -11.79
C ASP A 74 9.63 9.45 -10.90
N ASN A 75 10.76 9.84 -11.46
CA ASN A 75 12.02 10.04 -10.74
C ASN A 75 12.36 8.91 -9.73
N ARG A 76 12.21 7.66 -10.16
CA ARG A 76 12.50 6.48 -9.32
C ARG A 76 13.96 6.45 -8.89
N ASN A 77 14.21 5.97 -7.65
CA ASN A 77 15.55 5.73 -7.16
C ASN A 77 16.25 4.59 -7.95
N GLU A 78 17.55 4.41 -7.72
CA GLU A 78 18.37 3.41 -8.42
C GLU A 78 17.77 2.01 -8.37
N TYR A 79 17.32 1.57 -7.19
CA TYR A 79 16.72 0.25 -7.00
C TYR A 79 15.45 0.07 -7.83
N ALA A 80 14.51 1.01 -7.73
CA ALA A 80 13.24 0.95 -8.45
C ALA A 80 13.37 1.18 -9.97
N SER A 81 14.50 1.74 -10.42
CA SER A 81 14.78 1.97 -11.84
C SER A 81 15.29 0.74 -12.57
N ASN A 82 15.61 -0.34 -11.85
CA ASN A 82 16.04 -1.61 -12.46
C ASN A 82 14.91 -2.33 -13.22
N ILE A 83 13.66 -1.98 -12.95
CA ILE A 83 12.49 -2.48 -13.67
C ILE A 83 11.66 -1.31 -14.21
N SER A 84 10.95 -1.50 -15.29
CA SER A 84 10.16 -0.46 -15.94
C SER A 84 8.90 -0.10 -15.13
N PRO A 85 8.29 1.09 -15.32
CA PRO A 85 7.01 1.44 -14.70
C PRO A 85 5.89 0.44 -14.99
N SER A 86 5.85 -0.10 -16.19
CA SER A 86 4.86 -1.12 -16.59
C SER A 86 5.06 -2.44 -15.85
N GLU A 87 6.30 -2.87 -15.64
CA GLU A 87 6.61 -4.07 -14.85
C GLU A 87 6.26 -3.87 -13.38
N ILE A 88 6.60 -2.70 -12.78
CA ILE A 88 6.16 -2.36 -11.41
C ILE A 88 4.64 -2.46 -11.29
N SER A 89 3.90 -1.88 -12.24
CA SER A 89 2.44 -1.90 -12.22
C SER A 89 1.90 -3.32 -12.35
N THR A 90 2.37 -4.10 -13.32
CA THR A 90 1.93 -5.47 -13.55
C THR A 90 2.18 -6.35 -12.33
N GLN A 91 3.39 -6.33 -11.80
CA GLN A 91 3.70 -7.20 -10.66
C GLN A 91 2.98 -6.77 -9.37
N LEU A 92 2.82 -5.47 -9.11
CA LEU A 92 2.10 -5.02 -7.91
C LEU A 92 0.63 -5.44 -7.97
N ILE A 93 -0.04 -5.28 -9.11
CA ILE A 93 -1.44 -5.68 -9.30
C ILE A 93 -1.62 -7.19 -9.05
N GLN A 94 -0.67 -8.01 -9.47
CA GLN A 94 -0.75 -9.46 -9.34
C GLN A 94 -0.39 -9.99 -7.94
N ARG A 95 0.36 -9.21 -7.14
CA ARG A 95 0.83 -9.62 -5.81
C ARG A 95 -0.29 -9.64 -4.78
N ASN A 96 -0.19 -10.56 -3.83
CA ASN A 96 -1.15 -10.68 -2.74
C ASN A 96 -0.81 -9.66 -1.64
N VAL A 97 -1.46 -8.51 -1.69
CA VAL A 97 -1.25 -7.39 -0.75
C VAL A 97 -2.48 -7.18 0.12
N ASN A 98 -2.29 -7.21 1.43
CA ASN A 98 -3.34 -7.09 2.41
C ASN A 98 -3.12 -5.84 3.26
N TYR A 99 -4.02 -4.86 3.13
CA TYR A 99 -3.98 -3.63 3.91
C TYR A 99 -4.73 -3.81 5.22
N PHE A 100 -4.16 -3.26 6.32
CA PHE A 100 -4.78 -3.23 7.64
C PHE A 100 -4.73 -1.80 8.18
N ASN A 101 -5.88 -1.14 8.24
CA ASN A 101 -5.95 0.24 8.71
C ASN A 101 -6.84 0.33 9.96
N GLY A 102 -6.25 0.89 11.03
CA GLY A 102 -6.97 1.15 12.27
C GLY A 102 -8.06 2.21 12.05
N VAL A 103 -9.28 1.90 12.47
CA VAL A 103 -10.43 2.84 12.32
C VAL A 103 -10.22 4.12 13.12
N LEU A 104 -9.43 4.08 14.20
CA LEU A 104 -9.11 5.24 15.04
C LEU A 104 -7.79 5.95 14.62
N ASP A 105 -7.09 5.51 13.57
CA ASP A 105 -5.88 6.17 13.07
C ASP A 105 -6.21 7.37 12.17
N THR A 106 -6.89 8.33 12.77
CA THR A 106 -7.47 9.52 12.11
C THR A 106 -6.74 10.83 12.44
N THR A 107 -5.54 10.76 13.03
CA THR A 107 -4.72 11.95 13.29
C THR A 107 -4.33 12.60 11.97
N ALA A 108 -4.71 13.87 11.81
CA ALA A 108 -4.46 14.64 10.60
C ALA A 108 -2.95 14.79 10.33
N TYR A 109 -2.59 14.76 9.05
CA TYR A 109 -1.20 14.98 8.64
C TYR A 109 -0.76 16.42 8.84
N SER A 110 0.47 16.57 9.36
CA SER A 110 1.23 17.82 9.34
C SER A 110 2.32 17.82 8.25
N TYR A 111 2.26 16.87 7.33
CA TYR A 111 3.25 16.67 6.26
C TYR A 111 2.90 17.52 5.03
N GLY A 112 3.86 17.60 4.08
CA GLY A 112 3.67 18.36 2.83
C GLY A 112 2.60 17.77 1.89
N CYS A 113 2.31 18.51 0.81
CA CYS A 113 1.19 18.24 -0.11
C CYS A 113 1.17 16.82 -0.71
N LYS A 114 2.32 16.17 -0.89
CA LYS A 114 2.41 14.79 -1.41
C LYS A 114 1.65 13.78 -0.53
N TYR A 115 1.62 14.00 0.79
CA TYR A 115 0.85 13.17 1.72
C TYR A 115 -0.62 13.55 1.73
N THR A 116 -0.92 14.85 1.83
CA THR A 116 -2.31 15.33 1.93
C THR A 116 -3.11 15.10 0.65
N LEU A 117 -2.45 15.01 -0.51
CA LEU A 117 -3.06 14.56 -1.77
C LEU A 117 -3.53 13.10 -1.75
N GLN A 118 -2.92 12.28 -0.91
CA GLN A 118 -3.34 10.88 -0.77
C GLN A 118 -4.43 10.68 0.26
N GLY A 119 -4.58 11.61 1.20
CA GLY A 119 -5.60 11.57 2.25
C GLY A 119 -5.29 12.52 3.41
N ALA A 120 -6.28 12.78 4.26
CA ALA A 120 -6.15 13.65 5.43
C ALA A 120 -5.44 12.98 6.61
N ASN A 121 -5.49 11.67 6.69
CA ASN A 121 -4.92 10.82 7.74
C ASN A 121 -4.69 9.40 7.19
N ARG A 122 -4.12 8.49 7.99
CA ARG A 122 -3.74 7.14 7.50
C ARG A 122 -4.91 6.29 7.09
N LEU A 123 -6.02 6.35 7.80
CA LEU A 123 -7.24 5.63 7.43
C LEU A 123 -7.76 6.13 6.07
N ASP A 124 -7.92 7.45 5.91
CA ASP A 124 -8.38 8.08 4.67
C ASP A 124 -7.42 7.77 3.50
N THR A 125 -6.11 7.87 3.73
CA THR A 125 -5.09 7.53 2.72
C THR A 125 -5.19 6.08 2.25
N GLY A 126 -5.38 5.14 3.17
CA GLY A 126 -5.55 3.73 2.81
C GLY A 126 -6.83 3.48 2.01
N GLN A 127 -7.95 4.06 2.43
CA GLN A 127 -9.23 3.94 1.75
C GLN A 127 -9.20 4.54 0.34
N ARG A 128 -8.67 5.77 0.18
CA ARG A 128 -8.54 6.43 -1.13
C ARG A 128 -7.63 5.65 -2.07
N HIS A 129 -6.50 5.16 -1.55
CA HIS A 129 -5.59 4.35 -2.35
C HIS A 129 -6.26 3.06 -2.83
N PHE A 130 -6.97 2.34 -1.95
CA PHE A 130 -7.67 1.11 -2.32
C PHE A 130 -8.82 1.36 -3.30
N ASN A 131 -9.59 2.45 -3.11
CA ASN A 131 -10.61 2.88 -4.05
C ASN A 131 -10.03 3.21 -5.43
N HIS A 132 -8.85 3.87 -5.48
CA HIS A 132 -8.14 4.16 -6.71
C HIS A 132 -7.72 2.86 -7.43
N LEU A 133 -7.21 1.85 -6.70
CA LEU A 133 -6.88 0.55 -7.28
C LEU A 133 -8.13 -0.13 -7.86
N ASN A 134 -9.23 -0.19 -7.12
CA ASN A 134 -10.49 -0.75 -7.60
C ASN A 134 -11.00 -0.07 -8.89
N TYR A 135 -10.80 1.24 -9.01
CA TYR A 135 -11.28 2.01 -10.16
C TYR A 135 -10.42 1.83 -11.42
N TYR A 136 -9.08 1.92 -11.26
CA TYR A 136 -8.16 1.90 -12.40
C TYR A 136 -7.56 0.52 -12.71
N PHE A 137 -7.56 -0.38 -11.75
CA PHE A 137 -6.92 -1.69 -11.82
C PHE A 137 -7.82 -2.77 -11.20
N PRO A 138 -9.07 -2.96 -11.67
CA PRO A 138 -10.08 -3.79 -10.99
C PRO A 138 -9.68 -5.26 -10.83
N ASP A 139 -8.72 -5.74 -11.62
CA ASP A 139 -8.23 -7.13 -11.57
C ASP A 139 -7.07 -7.31 -10.56
N HIS A 140 -6.81 -6.33 -9.69
CA HIS A 140 -5.76 -6.44 -8.68
C HIS A 140 -6.07 -7.52 -7.62
N ASN A 141 -4.99 -8.15 -7.09
CA ASN A 141 -5.10 -9.18 -6.05
C ASN A 141 -4.82 -8.61 -4.64
N HIS A 142 -5.48 -7.51 -4.30
CA HIS A 142 -5.32 -6.83 -3.01
C HIS A 142 -6.59 -6.89 -2.17
N SER A 143 -6.45 -6.89 -0.85
CA SER A 143 -7.56 -6.79 0.11
C SER A 143 -7.40 -5.59 1.06
N PHE A 144 -8.51 -5.02 1.52
CA PHE A 144 -8.51 -3.91 2.46
C PHE A 144 -9.32 -4.26 3.72
N ASN A 145 -8.65 -4.21 4.88
CA ASN A 145 -9.19 -4.59 6.15
C ASN A 145 -9.19 -3.38 7.11
N MET A 146 -10.38 -2.90 7.46
CA MET A 146 -10.53 -1.96 8.56
C MET A 146 -10.46 -2.71 9.89
N VAL A 147 -9.59 -2.27 10.78
CA VAL A 147 -9.44 -2.88 12.12
C VAL A 147 -10.20 -2.03 13.13
N PRO A 148 -11.37 -2.50 13.64
CA PRO A 148 -12.16 -1.77 14.62
C PRO A 148 -11.36 -1.52 15.90
N ALA A 149 -11.56 -0.33 16.50
CA ALA A 149 -10.92 0.10 17.75
C ALA A 149 -9.39 0.16 17.74
N ALA A 150 -8.73 -0.06 16.61
CA ALA A 150 -7.29 0.12 16.46
C ALA A 150 -6.95 1.56 16.07
N SER A 151 -5.95 2.11 16.73
CA SER A 151 -5.31 3.39 16.44
C SER A 151 -4.02 3.22 15.63
N HIS A 152 -3.06 4.15 15.77
CA HIS A 152 -1.71 3.99 15.20
C HIS A 152 -0.82 3.12 16.09
N ASP A 153 -1.32 1.96 16.47
CA ASP A 153 -0.60 0.98 17.31
C ASP A 153 -0.46 -0.35 16.58
N ASN A 154 0.78 -0.82 16.42
CA ASN A 154 1.09 -2.05 15.73
C ASN A 154 0.51 -3.29 16.45
N ARG A 155 0.48 -3.26 17.78
CA ARG A 155 -0.03 -4.38 18.57
C ARG A 155 -1.54 -4.53 18.37
N GLU A 156 -2.30 -3.42 18.33
CA GLU A 156 -3.74 -3.43 18.06
C GLU A 156 -4.03 -4.02 16.68
N ILE A 157 -3.20 -3.70 15.68
CA ILE A 157 -3.33 -4.26 14.33
C ILE A 157 -2.99 -5.75 14.29
N TYR A 158 -1.81 -6.15 14.77
CA TYR A 158 -1.33 -7.53 14.64
C TYR A 158 -2.04 -8.54 15.55
N LEU A 159 -2.70 -8.09 16.62
CA LEU A 159 -3.55 -8.92 17.46
C LEU A 159 -5.04 -8.84 17.07
N SER A 160 -5.40 -8.13 16.02
CA SER A 160 -6.77 -8.05 15.54
C SER A 160 -7.23 -9.36 14.89
N MET A 161 -8.54 -9.61 14.94
CA MET A 161 -9.14 -10.76 14.25
C MET A 161 -8.89 -10.72 12.74
N GLN A 162 -8.84 -9.51 12.14
CA GLN A 162 -8.56 -9.33 10.71
C GLN A 162 -7.18 -9.84 10.33
N PHE A 163 -6.17 -9.55 11.14
CA PHE A 163 -4.80 -10.01 10.89
C PHE A 163 -4.63 -11.49 11.23
N ILE A 164 -5.21 -11.95 12.37
CA ILE A 164 -5.18 -13.36 12.78
C ILE A 164 -5.84 -14.24 11.72
N ASN A 165 -6.98 -13.86 11.18
CA ASN A 165 -7.67 -14.61 10.12
C ASN A 165 -6.79 -14.75 8.86
N LEU A 166 -6.04 -13.71 8.47
CA LEU A 166 -5.07 -13.83 7.37
C LEU A 166 -3.99 -14.87 7.68
N VAL A 167 -3.44 -14.85 8.90
CA VAL A 167 -2.43 -15.83 9.32
C VAL A 167 -3.01 -17.23 9.32
N GLU A 168 -4.17 -17.44 9.92
CA GLU A 168 -4.83 -18.76 9.96
C GLU A 168 -5.18 -19.29 8.58
N GLN A 169 -5.56 -18.44 7.63
CA GLN A 169 -5.88 -18.85 6.26
C GLN A 169 -4.68 -19.48 5.54
N TYR A 170 -3.46 -19.00 5.80
CA TYR A 170 -2.29 -19.39 5.02
C TYR A 170 -1.25 -20.22 5.78
N PHE A 171 -1.34 -20.33 7.09
CA PHE A 171 -0.34 -20.99 7.93
C PHE A 171 -0.89 -22.16 8.77
N GLN A 172 -1.95 -22.80 8.27
CA GLN A 172 -2.51 -24.05 8.86
C GLN A 172 -1.59 -25.24 8.65
#